data_d2e79470f525ae4b3fafead3b58573bc
#
_entry.id   d2e79470f525ae4b3fafead3b58573bc
#
_cell.length_a   1.000
_cell.length_b   1.000
_cell.length_c   1.000
_cell.angle_alpha   90.00
_cell.angle_beta   90.00
_cell.angle_gamma   90.00
#
_symmetry.space_group_name_H-M   'P 1'
#
loop_
_entity.id
_entity.type
_entity.pdbx_description
1 polymer ?
#
loop_
_entity_poly.entity_id
_entity_poly.type
_entity_poly.pdbx_seq_one_letter_code
_entity_poly.pdbx_strand_id
1 'polypeptide(L)'
;MKISTISVDPQAKSLSIVAEIDFDRFELFAEALVKALDCRVIERHWGADRHQWLLDFEGSLLQLNYEFYGDVCWLSVERDDEVEVLVYLATLLESQQ
;
A
#
# COMPACT_ATOMS: atom_id res chain seq x y z
N MET A 1 8.28 8.36 -7.31
CA MET A 1 7.00 8.17 -6.63
C MET A 1 6.72 9.43 -5.80
N LYS A 2 5.57 10.00 -5.97
CA LYS A 2 5.21 11.21 -5.24
C LYS A 2 3.87 11.00 -4.53
N ILE A 3 3.91 11.04 -3.20
CA ILE A 3 2.74 10.81 -2.37
C ILE A 3 2.33 12.13 -1.72
N SER A 4 1.04 12.46 -1.82
CA SER A 4 0.49 13.70 -1.25
C SER A 4 0.17 13.55 0.23
N THR A 5 -0.50 12.45 0.59
CA THR A 5 -0.98 12.23 1.94
C THR A 5 -0.89 10.77 2.33
N ILE A 6 -0.54 10.53 3.59
CA ILE A 6 -0.47 9.20 4.17
C ILE A 6 -1.24 9.26 5.50
N SER A 7 -2.15 8.31 5.72
CA SER A 7 -2.88 8.26 6.98
C SER A 7 -3.21 6.84 7.39
N VAL A 8 -3.08 6.54 8.68
CA VAL A 8 -3.38 5.23 9.24
C VAL A 8 -4.73 5.28 9.93
N ASP A 9 -5.58 4.28 9.63
CA ASP A 9 -6.85 4.07 10.33
C ASP A 9 -6.75 2.75 11.08
N PRO A 10 -6.51 2.77 12.40
CA PRO A 10 -6.36 1.54 13.17
C PRO A 10 -7.60 0.66 13.20
N GLN A 11 -8.79 1.27 13.18
CA GLN A 11 -10.04 0.50 13.20
C GLN A 11 -10.25 -0.25 11.88
N ALA A 12 -9.90 0.37 10.78
CA ALA A 12 -10.00 -0.26 9.47
C ALA A 12 -8.77 -1.12 9.15
N LYS A 13 -7.76 -1.10 10.01
CA LYS A 13 -6.49 -1.80 9.79
C LYS A 13 -5.89 -1.47 8.43
N SER A 14 -5.89 -0.18 8.11
CA SER A 14 -5.46 0.28 6.80
C SER A 14 -4.60 1.53 6.88
N LEU A 15 -3.78 1.69 5.84
CA LEU A 15 -2.95 2.87 5.63
C LEU A 15 -3.32 3.41 4.26
N SER A 16 -3.94 4.57 4.25
CA SER A 16 -4.35 5.24 3.00
C SER A 16 -3.20 6.02 2.40
N ILE A 17 -3.08 5.91 1.10
CA ILE A 17 -2.03 6.59 0.33
C ILE A 17 -2.71 7.40 -0.77
N VAL A 18 -2.52 8.72 -0.73
CA VAL A 18 -3.03 9.61 -1.78
C VAL A 18 -1.87 10.03 -2.66
N ALA A 19 -1.95 9.68 -3.94
CA ALA A 19 -0.91 9.94 -4.92
C ALA A 19 -1.54 9.99 -6.31
N GLU A 20 -0.82 10.56 -7.28
CA GLU A 20 -1.24 10.44 -8.67
C GLU A 20 -0.87 9.06 -9.17
N ILE A 21 -1.88 8.21 -9.39
CA ILE A 21 -1.70 6.85 -9.83
C ILE A 21 -2.47 6.65 -11.13
N ASP A 22 -1.77 6.19 -12.16
CA ASP A 22 -2.38 5.83 -13.42
C ASP A 22 -2.72 4.34 -13.36
N PHE A 23 -4.00 4.01 -13.52
CA PHE A 23 -4.44 2.61 -13.45
C PHE A 23 -3.67 1.71 -14.42
N ASP A 24 -3.49 2.16 -15.66
CA ASP A 24 -2.80 1.37 -16.69
C ASP A 24 -1.31 1.22 -16.41
N ARG A 25 -0.77 2.06 -15.54
CA ARG A 25 0.65 2.06 -15.19
C ARG A 25 0.84 1.88 -13.70
N PHE A 26 -0.14 1.27 -13.04
CA PHE A 26 -0.10 1.04 -11.60
C PHE A 26 1.20 0.33 -11.19
N GLU A 27 1.68 -0.59 -12.00
CA GLU A 27 2.89 -1.35 -11.67
C GLU A 27 4.10 -0.45 -11.41
N LEU A 28 4.22 0.64 -12.14
CA LEU A 28 5.32 1.58 -11.93
C LEU A 28 5.26 2.20 -10.55
N PHE A 29 4.06 2.62 -10.14
CA PHE A 29 3.85 3.17 -8.81
C PHE A 29 4.08 2.10 -7.74
N ALA A 30 3.50 0.92 -7.93
CA ALA A 30 3.55 -0.16 -6.94
C ALA A 30 4.97 -0.67 -6.74
N GLU A 31 5.75 -0.83 -7.79
CA GLU A 31 7.14 -1.26 -7.68
C GLU A 31 7.97 -0.25 -6.90
N ALA A 32 7.76 1.04 -7.16
CA ALA A 32 8.47 2.09 -6.43
C ALA A 32 8.05 2.10 -4.96
N LEU A 33 6.75 1.91 -4.69
CA LEU A 33 6.24 1.87 -3.32
C LEU A 33 6.80 0.68 -2.55
N VAL A 34 6.76 -0.51 -3.15
CA VAL A 34 7.28 -1.73 -2.52
C VAL A 34 8.76 -1.58 -2.17
N LYS A 35 9.52 -0.97 -3.05
CA LYS A 35 10.93 -0.72 -2.82
C LYS A 35 11.13 0.26 -1.66
N ALA A 36 10.33 1.32 -1.62
CA ALA A 36 10.40 2.32 -0.55
C ALA A 36 10.03 1.73 0.81
N LEU A 37 9.11 0.76 0.82
CA LEU A 37 8.67 0.09 2.04
C LEU A 37 9.56 -1.09 2.44
N ASP A 38 10.52 -1.46 1.60
CA ASP A 38 11.38 -2.62 1.82
C ASP A 38 10.55 -3.89 2.00
N CYS A 39 9.51 -4.02 1.21
CA CYS A 39 8.65 -5.19 1.19
C CYS A 39 9.01 -6.12 0.05
N ARG A 40 8.54 -7.37 0.15
CA ARG A 40 8.69 -8.36 -0.91
C ARG A 40 7.32 -8.64 -1.50
N VAL A 41 7.21 -8.70 -2.83
CA VAL A 41 5.95 -9.04 -3.50
C VAL A 41 5.80 -10.55 -3.54
N ILE A 42 4.66 -11.05 -3.04
CA ILE A 42 4.35 -12.48 -3.05
C ILE A 42 3.45 -12.82 -4.23
N GLU A 43 2.38 -12.05 -4.42
CA GLU A 43 1.42 -12.26 -5.49
C GLU A 43 0.92 -10.93 -6.04
N ARG A 44 0.55 -10.95 -7.32
CA ARG A 44 -0.07 -9.81 -7.99
C ARG A 44 -1.35 -10.26 -8.63
N HIS A 45 -2.45 -9.56 -8.30
CA HIS A 45 -3.76 -9.82 -8.89
C HIS A 45 -4.32 -8.52 -9.44
N TRP A 46 -5.07 -8.61 -10.52
CA TRP A 46 -5.74 -7.44 -11.07
C TRP A 46 -7.04 -7.87 -11.74
N GLY A 47 -7.99 -6.93 -11.79
CA GLY A 47 -9.24 -7.09 -12.50
C GLY A 47 -9.48 -5.88 -13.40
N ALA A 48 -10.71 -5.71 -13.86
CA ALA A 48 -11.04 -4.61 -14.78
C ALA A 48 -10.88 -3.24 -14.13
N ASP A 49 -11.07 -3.15 -12.81
CA ASP A 49 -11.14 -1.89 -12.07
C ASP A 49 -10.29 -1.84 -10.81
N ARG A 50 -9.42 -2.85 -10.59
CA ARG A 50 -8.64 -2.89 -9.35
C ARG A 50 -7.35 -3.67 -9.50
N HIS A 51 -6.40 -3.35 -8.61
CA HIS A 51 -5.19 -4.12 -8.41
C HIS A 51 -5.10 -4.52 -6.94
N GLN A 52 -4.61 -5.74 -6.68
CA GLN A 52 -4.35 -6.23 -5.33
C GLN A 52 -3.05 -7.01 -5.33
N TRP A 53 -2.07 -6.51 -4.58
CA TRP A 53 -0.77 -7.17 -4.46
C TRP A 53 -0.59 -7.65 -3.02
N LEU A 54 -0.21 -8.91 -2.88
CA LEU A 54 0.13 -9.46 -1.56
C LEU A 54 1.60 -9.22 -1.32
N LEU A 55 1.91 -8.57 -0.20
CA LEU A 55 3.28 -8.20 0.17
C LEU A 55 3.67 -8.85 1.49
N ASP A 56 4.97 -9.03 1.66
CA ASP A 56 5.55 -9.50 2.92
C ASP A 56 6.53 -8.45 3.44
N PHE A 57 6.34 -8.03 4.68
CA PHE A 57 7.25 -7.16 5.38
C PHE A 57 7.69 -7.87 6.66
N GLU A 58 8.90 -8.43 6.64
CA GLU A 58 9.50 -9.10 7.81
C GLU A 58 8.57 -10.15 8.45
N GLY A 59 7.87 -10.91 7.64
CA GLY A 59 6.97 -11.95 8.10
C GLY A 59 5.51 -11.52 8.26
N SER A 60 5.22 -10.23 8.16
CA SER A 60 3.84 -9.73 8.20
C SER A 60 3.29 -9.60 6.79
N LEU A 61 2.10 -10.16 6.57
CA LEU A 61 1.45 -10.07 5.27
C LEU A 61 0.61 -8.82 5.17
N LEU A 62 0.79 -8.10 4.06
CA LEU A 62 0.07 -6.87 3.79
C LEU A 62 -0.58 -6.99 2.42
N GLN A 63 -1.70 -6.30 2.24
CA GLN A 63 -2.31 -6.20 0.92
C GLN A 63 -2.23 -4.76 0.43
N LEU A 64 -1.66 -4.57 -0.76
CA LEU A 64 -1.67 -3.28 -1.45
C LEU A 64 -2.88 -3.29 -2.39
N ASN A 65 -3.79 -2.35 -2.18
CA ASN A 65 -5.04 -2.27 -2.92
C ASN A 65 -5.13 -0.96 -3.69
N TYR A 66 -5.67 -1.03 -4.89
CA TYR A 66 -5.97 0.16 -5.69
C TYR A 66 -7.27 -0.05 -6.45
N GLU A 67 -8.20 0.89 -6.36
CA GLU A 67 -9.46 0.86 -7.10
C GLU A 67 -9.54 2.05 -8.04
N PHE A 68 -9.83 1.77 -9.32
CA PHE A 68 -9.85 2.78 -10.36
C PHE A 68 -10.98 3.80 -10.17
N TYR A 69 -12.19 3.32 -9.95
CA TYR A 69 -13.35 4.22 -9.90
C TYR A 69 -13.30 5.21 -8.73
N GLY A 70 -12.79 4.77 -7.60
CA GLY A 70 -12.64 5.66 -6.45
C GLY A 70 -11.31 6.38 -6.41
N ASP A 71 -10.38 5.97 -7.28
CA ASP A 71 -8.99 6.44 -7.25
C ASP A 71 -8.42 6.36 -5.84
N VAL A 72 -8.58 5.19 -5.22
CA VAL A 72 -8.23 4.94 -3.82
C VAL A 72 -7.12 3.89 -3.76
N CYS A 73 -6.06 4.21 -3.02
CA CYS A 73 -4.96 3.29 -2.78
C CYS A 73 -4.75 3.12 -1.28
N TRP A 74 -4.60 1.87 -0.83
CA TRP A 74 -4.34 1.63 0.60
C TRP A 74 -3.64 0.30 0.83
N LEU A 75 -2.89 0.25 1.94
CA LEU A 75 -2.34 -0.99 2.47
C LEU A 75 -3.24 -1.47 3.58
N SER A 76 -3.45 -2.77 3.67
CA SER A 76 -4.27 -3.36 4.73
C SER A 76 -3.59 -4.56 5.35
N VAL A 77 -3.93 -4.80 6.63
CA VAL A 77 -3.50 -5.99 7.37
C VAL A 77 -4.74 -6.65 7.95
N GLU A 78 -4.65 -7.93 8.31
CA GLU A 78 -5.79 -8.67 8.82
C GLU A 78 -5.92 -8.63 10.34
N ARG A 79 -4.80 -8.53 11.05
CA ARG A 79 -4.77 -8.66 12.50
C ARG A 79 -4.56 -7.33 13.18
N ASP A 80 -5.21 -7.13 14.32
CA ASP A 80 -5.07 -5.89 15.10
C ASP A 80 -3.62 -5.64 15.53
N ASP A 81 -2.89 -6.70 15.86
CA ASP A 81 -1.50 -6.56 16.30
C ASP A 81 -0.56 -6.20 15.15
N GLU A 82 -1.02 -6.29 13.90
CA GLU A 82 -0.23 -5.89 12.74
C GLU A 82 -0.40 -4.42 12.37
N VAL A 83 -1.32 -3.71 13.01
CA VAL A 83 -1.51 -2.28 12.77
C VAL A 83 -0.21 -1.51 13.05
N GLU A 84 0.58 -1.97 14.01
CA GLU A 84 1.88 -1.36 14.31
C GLU A 84 2.82 -1.36 13.11
N VAL A 85 2.71 -2.40 12.27
CA VAL A 85 3.48 -2.46 11.03
C VAL A 85 3.09 -1.32 10.12
N LEU A 86 1.77 -1.05 9.98
CA LEU A 86 1.28 0.05 9.15
C LEU A 86 1.79 1.39 9.67
N VAL A 87 1.80 1.58 10.99
CA VAL A 87 2.30 2.81 11.61
C VAL A 87 3.78 3.00 11.28
N TYR A 88 4.56 1.95 11.39
CA TYR A 88 5.99 1.99 11.05
C TYR A 88 6.19 2.33 9.57
N LEU A 89 5.43 1.68 8.69
CA LEU A 89 5.55 1.90 7.25
C LEU A 89 5.14 3.33 6.87
N ALA A 90 4.13 3.88 7.55
CA ALA A 90 3.75 5.27 7.35
C ALA A 90 4.91 6.20 7.68
N THR A 91 5.58 5.97 8.80
CA THR A 91 6.75 6.74 9.20
C THR A 91 7.87 6.64 8.16
N LEU A 92 8.08 5.44 7.66
CA LEU A 92 9.11 5.19 6.64
C LEU A 92 8.82 5.96 5.35
N LEU A 93 7.56 5.97 4.90
CA LEU A 93 7.17 6.71 3.71
C LEU A 93 7.29 8.22 3.92
N GLU A 94 6.88 8.72 5.08
CA GLU A 94 6.97 10.14 5.38
C GLU A 94 8.41 10.63 5.40
N SER A 95 9.34 9.81 5.83
CA SER A 95 10.75 10.21 5.88
C SER A 95 11.40 10.29 4.50
N GLN A 96 10.74 9.76 3.47
CA GLN A 96 11.25 9.74 2.10
C GLN A 96 10.62 10.80 1.21
N GLN A 97 9.73 11.60 1.75
CA GLN A 97 9.05 12.66 1.01
C GLN A 97 9.86 13.95 0.96
#